data_53e1c770aed1708942f695ca15f082b6
#
_entry.id   53e1c770aed1708942f695ca15f082b6
#
_cell.length_a   1.000
_cell.length_b   1.000
_cell.length_c   1.000
_cell.angle_alpha   90.00
_cell.angle_beta   90.00
_cell.angle_gamma   90.00
#
_symmetry.space_group_name_H-M   'P 1'
#
loop_
_entity.id
_entity.type
_entity.pdbx_description
1 polymer ?
#
loop_
_entity_poly.entity_id
_entity_poly.type
_entity_poly.pdbx_seq_one_letter_code
_entity_poly.pdbx_strand_id
1 'polypeptide(L)'
;MIATVLLVFGRGVVAGDGGYRLTAESVARTRAAVAYVHAHSADFRAATGARVVFTGGWPHGPAGAPDPPADHREGELMRALARDAGLDAYARLDAETRSRTTLQNLALTVQDGLLDAARFTPEHPLGLVSHPWHLPRIRLLAGRVLGLRGPELLDVPVTGPDPVPARRERAARVACRIGYLGLRTPEALLRRERGLTRAAHRVERLLGGR
;
A
#
# COMPACT_ATOMS: atom_id res chain seq x y z
N MET A 1 18.80 -5.36 11.15
CA MET A 1 17.46 -5.96 10.95
C MET A 1 17.05 -5.70 9.51
N ILE A 2 16.70 -6.72 8.75
CA ILE A 2 16.40 -6.65 7.30
C ILE A 2 15.06 -7.32 7.07
N ALA A 3 14.19 -6.70 6.27
CA ALA A 3 12.92 -7.29 5.85
C ALA A 3 13.11 -7.96 4.48
N THR A 4 12.83 -9.24 4.37
CA THR A 4 12.84 -9.99 3.09
C THR A 4 11.45 -10.16 2.49
N VAL A 5 10.42 -9.68 3.18
CA VAL A 5 9.07 -9.50 2.66
C VAL A 5 8.73 -8.01 2.70
N LEU A 6 8.47 -7.43 1.54
CA LEU A 6 8.14 -6.00 1.40
C LEU A 6 6.69 -5.82 0.96
N LEU A 7 6.03 -4.82 1.52
CA LEU A 7 4.73 -4.32 1.07
C LEU A 7 4.90 -2.89 0.55
N VAL A 8 4.71 -2.70 -0.75
CA VAL A 8 4.91 -1.42 -1.46
C VAL A 8 3.54 -0.78 -1.69
N PHE A 9 3.32 0.39 -1.10
CA PHE A 9 2.04 1.07 -1.16
C PHE A 9 1.96 2.00 -2.37
N GLY A 10 0.97 1.85 -3.21
CA GLY A 10 0.69 2.76 -4.30
C GLY A 10 0.21 4.14 -3.84
N ARG A 11 0.26 5.11 -4.76
CA ARG A 11 -0.27 6.48 -4.59
C ARG A 11 -1.33 6.81 -5.62
N GLY A 12 -1.26 6.20 -6.79
CA GLY A 12 -2.24 6.36 -7.86
C GLY A 12 -1.68 6.10 -9.25
N VAL A 13 -2.62 6.03 -10.18
CA VAL A 13 -2.40 5.92 -11.62
C VAL A 13 -3.02 7.15 -12.28
N VAL A 14 -2.43 7.63 -13.35
CA VAL A 14 -2.93 8.74 -14.16
C VAL A 14 -3.32 8.21 -15.53
N ALA A 15 -4.55 8.50 -15.96
CA ALA A 15 -4.98 8.28 -17.33
C ALA A 15 -4.53 9.45 -18.22
N GLY A 16 -4.10 9.18 -19.44
CA GLY A 16 -3.69 10.17 -20.43
C GLY A 16 -3.77 9.59 -21.84
N ASP A 17 -3.38 10.39 -22.86
CA ASP A 17 -3.49 10.03 -24.27
C ASP A 17 -2.70 8.78 -24.67
N GLY A 18 -1.69 8.39 -23.86
CA GLY A 18 -0.90 7.16 -24.03
C GLY A 18 -1.35 5.98 -23.16
N GLY A 19 -2.54 6.02 -22.56
CA GLY A 19 -3.02 4.99 -21.65
C GLY A 19 -2.83 5.32 -20.18
N TYR A 20 -2.55 4.32 -19.34
CA TYR A 20 -2.41 4.46 -17.90
C TYR A 20 -0.92 4.45 -17.50
N ARG A 21 -0.56 5.34 -16.57
CA ARG A 21 0.81 5.42 -16.03
C ARG A 21 0.81 5.67 -14.52
N LEU A 22 1.85 5.20 -13.86
CA LEU A 22 2.06 5.45 -12.44
C LEU A 22 2.28 6.94 -12.16
N THR A 23 1.80 7.41 -11.02
CA THR A 23 2.22 8.71 -10.47
C THR A 23 3.72 8.70 -10.15
N ALA A 24 4.33 9.89 -10.07
CA ALA A 24 5.74 10.01 -9.69
C ALA A 24 6.04 9.37 -8.32
N GLU A 25 5.09 9.48 -7.39
CA GLU A 25 5.22 8.88 -6.06
C GLU A 25 5.19 7.35 -6.11
N SER A 26 4.34 6.74 -6.94
CA SER A 26 4.30 5.29 -7.09
C SER A 26 5.56 4.75 -7.76
N VAL A 27 6.09 5.48 -8.75
CA VAL A 27 7.40 5.18 -9.35
C VAL A 27 8.52 5.27 -8.31
N ALA A 28 8.53 6.33 -7.49
CA ALA A 28 9.55 6.51 -6.45
C ALA A 28 9.51 5.39 -5.40
N ARG A 29 8.32 4.96 -4.99
CA ARG A 29 8.14 3.84 -4.05
C ARG A 29 8.61 2.51 -4.65
N THR A 30 8.29 2.25 -5.91
CA THR A 30 8.78 1.05 -6.61
C THR A 30 10.30 1.06 -6.70
N ARG A 31 10.91 2.19 -7.07
CA ARG A 31 12.38 2.34 -7.13
C ARG A 31 13.04 2.18 -5.76
N ALA A 32 12.41 2.67 -4.69
CA ALA A 32 12.91 2.48 -3.33
C ALA A 32 12.90 1.00 -2.92
N ALA A 33 11.86 0.24 -3.29
CA ALA A 33 11.82 -1.20 -3.09
C ALA A 33 12.95 -1.90 -3.87
N VAL A 34 13.16 -1.55 -5.14
CA VAL A 34 14.25 -2.08 -5.96
C VAL A 34 15.61 -1.79 -5.33
N ALA A 35 15.86 -0.55 -4.93
CA ALA A 35 17.11 -0.16 -4.28
C ALA A 35 17.35 -0.91 -2.96
N TYR A 36 16.29 -1.08 -2.16
CA TYR A 36 16.36 -1.83 -0.90
C TYR A 36 16.73 -3.30 -1.15
N VAL A 37 16.07 -3.97 -2.09
CA VAL A 37 16.35 -5.38 -2.43
C VAL A 37 17.78 -5.54 -2.96
N HIS A 38 18.24 -4.65 -3.82
CA HIS A 38 19.61 -4.70 -4.34
C HIS A 38 20.64 -4.49 -3.23
N ALA A 39 20.41 -3.54 -2.32
CA ALA A 39 21.30 -3.28 -1.18
C ALA A 39 21.38 -4.49 -0.21
N HIS A 40 20.33 -5.32 -0.14
CA HIS A 40 20.24 -6.50 0.71
C HIS A 40 20.13 -7.80 -0.10
N SER A 41 20.71 -7.83 -1.30
CA SER A 41 20.55 -8.93 -2.25
C SER A 41 20.98 -10.30 -1.73
N ALA A 42 22.00 -10.35 -0.86
CA ALA A 42 22.45 -11.57 -0.22
C ALA A 42 21.37 -12.15 0.73
N ASP A 43 20.73 -11.30 1.53
CA ASP A 43 19.67 -11.70 2.45
C ASP A 43 18.42 -12.17 1.69
N PHE A 44 18.05 -11.48 0.60
CA PHE A 44 16.93 -11.89 -0.24
C PHE A 44 17.17 -13.24 -0.91
N ARG A 45 18.39 -13.52 -1.41
CA ARG A 45 18.73 -14.82 -2.00
C ARG A 45 18.78 -15.94 -0.96
N ALA A 46 19.18 -15.64 0.27
CA ALA A 46 19.25 -16.63 1.35
C ALA A 46 17.87 -16.93 1.97
N ALA A 47 16.92 -16.00 1.85
CA ALA A 47 15.62 -16.13 2.49
C ALA A 47 14.70 -17.10 1.73
N THR A 48 14.18 -18.09 2.44
CA THR A 48 13.10 -18.93 1.93
C THR A 48 11.80 -18.12 1.92
N GLY A 49 11.30 -17.76 0.73
CA GLY A 49 10.05 -17.03 0.58
C GLY A 49 10.21 -15.51 0.53
N ALA A 50 11.38 -15.00 0.10
CA ALA A 50 11.56 -13.59 -0.22
C ALA A 50 10.48 -13.09 -1.19
N ARG A 51 9.82 -11.96 -0.86
CA ARG A 51 8.65 -11.50 -1.59
C ARG A 51 8.53 -9.99 -1.58
N VAL A 52 8.08 -9.43 -2.70
CA VAL A 52 7.67 -8.03 -2.79
C VAL A 52 6.24 -7.97 -3.31
N VAL A 53 5.34 -7.41 -2.50
CA VAL A 53 3.92 -7.24 -2.83
C VAL A 53 3.67 -5.77 -3.15
N PHE A 54 3.21 -5.49 -4.35
CA PHE A 54 2.81 -4.15 -4.80
C PHE A 54 1.32 -3.98 -4.64
N THR A 55 0.87 -2.92 -3.95
CA THR A 55 -0.55 -2.74 -3.62
C THR A 55 -1.11 -1.45 -4.17
N GLY A 56 -2.22 -1.55 -4.87
CA GLY A 56 -2.96 -0.42 -5.39
C GLY A 56 -3.82 -0.79 -6.60
N GLY A 57 -5.06 -0.32 -6.59
CA GLY A 57 -5.99 -0.46 -7.70
C GLY A 57 -6.13 0.85 -8.48
N TRP A 58 -7.27 1.53 -8.30
CA TRP A 58 -7.61 2.80 -8.96
C TRP A 58 -8.12 3.83 -7.93
N PRO A 59 -7.24 4.38 -7.05
CA PRO A 59 -7.68 5.19 -5.90
C PRO A 59 -8.28 6.55 -6.27
N HIS A 60 -7.95 7.12 -7.43
CA HIS A 60 -8.27 8.49 -7.81
C HIS A 60 -8.93 8.62 -9.18
N GLY A 61 -9.60 7.59 -9.66
CA GLY A 61 -10.41 7.73 -10.87
C GLY A 61 -11.46 8.83 -10.71
N PRO A 62 -11.71 9.68 -11.75
CA PRO A 62 -12.81 10.62 -11.75
C PRO A 62 -14.12 9.88 -11.42
N ALA A 63 -15.06 10.59 -10.77
CA ALA A 63 -16.38 10.00 -10.50
C ALA A 63 -17.02 9.56 -11.83
N GLY A 64 -17.38 8.26 -11.91
CA GLY A 64 -17.95 7.67 -13.13
C GLY A 64 -16.93 7.21 -14.19
N ALA A 65 -15.62 7.41 -13.99
CA ALA A 65 -14.64 6.81 -14.87
C ALA A 65 -14.62 5.28 -14.71
N PRO A 66 -14.51 4.52 -15.81
CA PRO A 66 -14.37 3.07 -15.73
C PRO A 66 -13.06 2.70 -15.03
N ASP A 67 -13.07 1.59 -14.29
CA ASP A 67 -11.85 1.04 -13.72
C ASP A 67 -10.86 0.69 -14.85
N PRO A 68 -9.56 0.96 -14.69
CA PRO A 68 -8.59 0.55 -15.69
C PRO A 68 -8.59 -0.98 -15.87
N PRO A 69 -8.22 -1.48 -17.05
CA PRO A 69 -7.97 -2.90 -17.26
C PRO A 69 -7.06 -3.49 -16.20
N ALA A 70 -7.14 -4.78 -15.95
CA ALA A 70 -6.45 -5.43 -14.85
C ALA A 70 -4.92 -5.22 -14.87
N ASP A 71 -4.32 -5.26 -16.05
CA ASP A 71 -2.91 -5.06 -16.34
C ASP A 71 -2.45 -3.58 -16.23
N HIS A 72 -3.39 -2.65 -16.15
CA HIS A 72 -3.13 -1.21 -16.00
C HIS A 72 -3.48 -0.69 -14.59
N ARG A 73 -3.79 -1.56 -13.65
CA ARG A 73 -3.98 -1.17 -12.25
C ARG A 73 -2.65 -0.92 -11.56
N GLU A 74 -2.65 -0.09 -10.56
CA GLU A 74 -1.43 0.45 -9.95
C GLU A 74 -0.45 -0.64 -9.47
N GLY A 75 -0.93 -1.63 -8.73
CA GLY A 75 -0.09 -2.73 -8.23
C GLY A 75 0.57 -3.50 -9.38
N GLU A 76 -0.14 -3.71 -10.49
CA GLU A 76 0.38 -4.40 -11.66
C GLU A 76 1.44 -3.58 -12.39
N LEU A 77 1.19 -2.28 -12.58
CA LEU A 77 2.16 -1.38 -13.21
C LEU A 77 3.44 -1.24 -12.35
N MET A 78 3.31 -1.21 -11.02
CA MET A 78 4.48 -1.20 -10.12
C MET A 78 5.24 -2.53 -10.20
N ARG A 79 4.54 -3.66 -10.25
CA ARG A 79 5.14 -4.99 -10.41
C ARG A 79 5.90 -5.11 -11.74
N ALA A 80 5.32 -4.63 -12.84
CA ALA A 80 5.97 -4.60 -14.14
C ALA A 80 7.27 -3.76 -14.09
N LEU A 81 7.21 -2.54 -13.55
CA LEU A 81 8.38 -1.68 -13.38
C LEU A 81 9.49 -2.34 -12.54
N ALA A 82 9.12 -3.06 -11.49
CA ALA A 82 10.08 -3.77 -10.64
C ALA A 82 10.70 -4.98 -11.36
N ARG A 83 9.92 -5.71 -12.17
CA ARG A 83 10.39 -6.81 -13.01
C ARG A 83 11.37 -6.30 -14.08
N ASP A 84 11.05 -5.20 -14.75
CA ASP A 84 11.94 -4.57 -15.74
C ASP A 84 13.27 -4.14 -15.11
N ALA A 85 13.28 -3.87 -13.80
CA ALA A 85 14.51 -3.61 -13.03
C ALA A 85 15.20 -4.90 -12.52
N GLY A 86 14.74 -6.10 -12.91
CA GLY A 86 15.35 -7.39 -12.57
C GLY A 86 15.07 -7.85 -11.13
N LEU A 87 14.04 -7.35 -10.48
CA LEU A 87 13.78 -7.67 -9.08
C LEU A 87 13.31 -9.13 -8.86
N ASP A 88 12.73 -9.74 -9.88
CA ASP A 88 12.28 -11.14 -9.90
C ASP A 88 13.42 -12.17 -9.76
N ALA A 89 14.67 -11.76 -10.02
CA ALA A 89 15.85 -12.56 -9.71
C ALA A 89 16.16 -12.71 -8.20
N TYR A 90 15.51 -11.93 -7.34
CA TYR A 90 15.77 -11.87 -5.90
C TYR A 90 14.57 -12.22 -5.03
N ALA A 91 13.37 -11.99 -5.52
CA ALA A 91 12.14 -12.17 -4.77
C ALA A 91 10.96 -12.52 -5.68
N ARG A 92 9.98 -13.24 -5.14
CA ARG A 92 8.68 -13.36 -5.79
C ARG A 92 7.99 -12.00 -5.82
N LEU A 93 7.47 -11.60 -6.99
CA LEU A 93 6.74 -10.37 -7.19
C LEU A 93 5.24 -10.63 -7.31
N ASP A 94 4.46 -10.12 -6.37
CA ASP A 94 3.00 -10.23 -6.35
C ASP A 94 2.36 -8.84 -6.43
N ALA A 95 1.10 -8.76 -6.88
CA ALA A 95 0.34 -7.52 -6.94
C ALA A 95 -1.06 -7.70 -6.34
N GLU A 96 -1.46 -6.77 -5.47
CA GLU A 96 -2.85 -6.54 -5.07
C GLU A 96 -3.38 -5.34 -5.87
N THR A 97 -4.47 -5.52 -6.61
CA THR A 97 -4.90 -4.57 -7.64
C THR A 97 -6.35 -4.09 -7.50
N ARG A 98 -7.01 -4.38 -6.38
CA ARG A 98 -8.42 -4.04 -6.14
C ARG A 98 -8.61 -2.88 -5.18
N SER A 99 -7.59 -2.57 -4.41
CA SER A 99 -7.64 -1.57 -3.34
C SER A 99 -7.75 -0.13 -3.88
N ARG A 100 -8.47 0.70 -3.14
CA ARG A 100 -8.64 2.13 -3.40
C ARG A 100 -8.18 3.01 -2.24
N THR A 101 -7.84 2.40 -1.12
CA THR A 101 -7.42 3.09 0.11
C THR A 101 -6.28 2.34 0.80
N THR A 102 -5.57 3.01 1.70
CA THR A 102 -4.49 2.38 2.48
C THR A 102 -4.99 1.22 3.36
N LEU A 103 -6.22 1.29 3.87
CA LEU A 103 -6.81 0.18 4.60
C LEU A 103 -7.04 -1.02 3.68
N GLN A 104 -7.60 -0.77 2.49
CA GLN A 104 -7.85 -1.82 1.49
C GLN A 104 -6.55 -2.46 1.01
N ASN A 105 -5.48 -1.68 0.81
CA ASN A 105 -4.16 -2.22 0.47
C ASN A 105 -3.76 -3.35 1.45
N LEU A 106 -3.85 -3.10 2.75
CA LEU A 106 -3.52 -4.09 3.77
C LEU A 106 -4.54 -5.24 3.83
N ALA A 107 -5.82 -4.91 3.90
CA ALA A 107 -6.87 -5.91 4.12
C ALA A 107 -7.02 -6.85 2.92
N LEU A 108 -6.94 -6.35 1.68
CA LEU A 108 -7.05 -7.17 0.49
C LEU A 108 -5.77 -8.00 0.25
N THR A 109 -4.59 -7.47 0.58
CA THR A 109 -3.35 -8.25 0.57
C THR A 109 -3.46 -9.49 1.48
N VAL A 110 -4.08 -9.34 2.66
CA VAL A 110 -4.36 -10.48 3.56
C VAL A 110 -5.39 -11.42 2.96
N GLN A 111 -6.52 -10.89 2.48
CA GLN A 111 -7.60 -11.70 1.91
C GLN A 111 -7.16 -12.50 0.66
N ASP A 112 -6.21 -11.97 -0.10
CA ASP A 112 -5.65 -12.64 -1.28
C ASP A 112 -4.53 -13.63 -0.93
N GLY A 113 -4.24 -13.85 0.37
CA GLY A 113 -3.22 -14.78 0.84
C GLY A 113 -1.80 -14.38 0.47
N LEU A 114 -1.56 -13.12 0.12
CA LEU A 114 -0.26 -12.66 -0.35
C LEU A 114 0.81 -12.61 0.76
N LEU A 115 0.42 -12.80 2.01
CA LEU A 115 1.32 -12.83 3.18
C LEU A 115 1.22 -14.15 3.97
N ASP A 116 0.42 -15.12 3.55
CA ASP A 116 0.07 -16.30 4.36
C ASP A 116 1.26 -17.18 4.74
N ALA A 117 2.29 -17.25 3.89
CA ALA A 117 3.48 -18.06 4.16
C ALA A 117 4.50 -17.37 5.08
N ALA A 118 4.29 -16.08 5.41
CA ALA A 118 5.22 -15.29 6.20
C ALA A 118 4.80 -15.20 7.67
N ARG A 119 5.77 -15.40 8.57
CA ARG A 119 5.64 -15.08 10.00
C ARG A 119 6.52 -13.88 10.30
N PHE A 120 5.91 -12.79 10.74
CA PHE A 120 6.63 -11.56 11.05
C PHE A 120 6.99 -11.51 12.53
N THR A 121 8.27 -11.29 12.80
CA THR A 121 8.86 -11.13 14.13
C THR A 121 9.79 -9.92 14.12
N PRO A 122 10.30 -9.49 15.29
CA PRO A 122 11.35 -8.47 15.31
C PRO A 122 12.59 -8.79 14.46
N GLU A 123 12.96 -10.07 14.35
CA GLU A 123 14.11 -10.54 13.56
C GLU A 123 13.79 -10.61 12.07
N HIS A 124 12.53 -10.90 11.73
CA HIS A 124 12.00 -11.02 10.37
C HIS A 124 10.80 -10.10 10.17
N PRO A 125 10.99 -8.77 10.15
CA PRO A 125 9.89 -7.83 10.07
C PRO A 125 9.27 -7.76 8.67
N LEU A 126 8.02 -7.27 8.61
CA LEU A 126 7.41 -6.81 7.36
C LEU A 126 7.97 -5.43 7.00
N GLY A 127 8.59 -5.32 5.82
CA GLY A 127 9.05 -4.04 5.28
C GLY A 127 7.90 -3.23 4.67
N LEU A 128 7.74 -1.98 5.10
CA LEU A 128 6.72 -1.05 4.62
C LEU A 128 7.38 0.01 3.74
N VAL A 129 7.17 -0.07 2.43
CA VAL A 129 7.77 0.86 1.46
C VAL A 129 6.80 1.98 1.15
N SER A 130 7.10 3.20 1.61
CA SER A 130 6.28 4.38 1.35
C SER A 130 7.04 5.67 1.69
N HIS A 131 6.44 6.82 1.39
CA HIS A 131 6.97 8.11 1.82
C HIS A 131 6.89 8.26 3.35
N PRO A 132 7.85 8.97 3.99
CA PRO A 132 7.92 9.15 5.44
C PRO A 132 6.62 9.67 6.07
N TRP A 133 5.94 10.61 5.40
CA TRP A 133 4.68 11.18 5.88
C TRP A 133 3.54 10.14 5.96
N HIS A 134 3.57 9.10 5.12
CA HIS A 134 2.52 8.07 5.03
C HIS A 134 2.76 6.88 5.98
N LEU A 135 4.01 6.55 6.28
CA LEU A 135 4.40 5.40 7.11
C LEU A 135 3.69 5.35 8.48
N PRO A 136 3.51 6.47 9.23
CA PRO A 136 2.81 6.41 10.50
C PRO A 136 1.35 5.96 10.40
N ARG A 137 0.65 6.27 9.30
CA ARG A 137 -0.71 5.80 9.06
C ARG A 137 -0.74 4.34 8.62
N ILE A 138 0.21 3.91 7.78
CA ILE A 138 0.36 2.52 7.40
C ILE A 138 0.61 1.65 8.64
N ARG A 139 1.54 2.02 9.53
CA ARG A 139 1.83 1.29 10.78
C ARG A 139 0.59 1.17 11.68
N LEU A 140 -0.18 2.25 11.81
CA LEU A 140 -1.43 2.23 12.57
C LEU A 140 -2.42 1.19 12.01
N LEU A 141 -2.59 1.17 10.69
CA LEU A 141 -3.51 0.25 10.01
C LEU A 141 -2.97 -1.18 9.98
N ALA A 142 -1.66 -1.39 9.79
CA ALA A 142 -1.01 -2.69 9.90
C ALA A 142 -1.23 -3.32 11.28
N GLY A 143 -1.14 -2.52 12.35
CA GLY A 143 -1.47 -2.99 13.70
C GLY A 143 -2.92 -3.44 13.88
N ARG A 144 -3.85 -2.95 13.07
CA ARG A 144 -5.26 -3.34 13.11
C ARG A 144 -5.59 -4.53 12.21
N VAL A 145 -5.00 -4.57 11.04
CA VAL A 145 -5.27 -5.60 10.00
C VAL A 145 -4.44 -6.86 10.24
N LEU A 146 -3.15 -6.69 10.54
CA LEU A 146 -2.17 -7.78 10.67
C LEU A 146 -1.84 -8.11 12.14
N GLY A 147 -2.20 -7.26 13.09
CA GLY A 147 -1.76 -7.38 14.47
C GLY A 147 -0.32 -6.96 14.76
N LEU A 148 0.45 -6.61 13.71
CA LEU A 148 1.88 -6.30 13.80
C LEU A 148 2.15 -4.91 14.38
N ARG A 149 3.20 -4.81 15.23
CA ARG A 149 3.54 -3.56 15.92
C ARG A 149 5.05 -3.43 16.16
N GLY A 150 5.48 -2.21 16.43
CA GLY A 150 6.85 -1.95 16.85
C GLY A 150 7.88 -2.53 15.87
N PRO A 151 8.81 -3.37 16.36
CA PRO A 151 9.90 -3.91 15.56
C PRO A 151 9.48 -5.02 14.57
N GLU A 152 8.25 -5.55 14.65
CA GLU A 152 7.69 -6.48 13.64
C GLU A 152 7.44 -5.79 12.29
N LEU A 153 7.52 -4.46 12.26
CA LEU A 153 7.39 -3.63 11.08
C LEU A 153 8.69 -2.84 10.86
N LEU A 154 9.23 -2.86 9.66
CA LEU A 154 10.39 -2.08 9.24
C LEU A 154 9.98 -1.02 8.24
N ASP A 155 10.28 0.25 8.52
CA ASP A 155 10.04 1.32 7.56
C ASP A 155 11.15 1.34 6.50
N VAL A 156 10.75 1.32 5.22
CA VAL A 156 11.61 1.53 4.07
C VAL A 156 11.18 2.85 3.41
N PRO A 157 11.72 3.98 3.89
CA PRO A 157 11.28 5.29 3.44
C PRO A 157 11.77 5.63 2.04
N VAL A 158 10.90 6.26 1.26
CA VAL A 158 11.25 6.86 -0.03
C VAL A 158 11.94 8.20 0.23
N THR A 159 13.08 8.42 -0.41
CA THR A 159 13.77 9.71 -0.39
C THR A 159 13.14 10.66 -1.42
N GLY A 160 13.00 11.94 -1.07
CA GLY A 160 12.45 12.97 -1.96
C GLY A 160 11.60 14.01 -1.21
N PRO A 161 11.14 15.03 -1.92
CA PRO A 161 10.29 16.07 -1.34
C PRO A 161 8.95 15.49 -0.90
N ASP A 162 8.39 16.08 0.13
CA ASP A 162 7.14 15.66 0.75
C ASP A 162 5.95 16.40 0.09
N PRO A 163 5.17 15.76 -0.81
CA PRO A 163 4.12 16.43 -1.57
C PRO A 163 2.84 16.66 -0.75
N VAL A 164 2.77 16.13 0.48
CA VAL A 164 1.55 16.18 1.31
C VAL A 164 1.81 17.00 2.57
N PRO A 165 1.01 18.03 2.84
CA PRO A 165 1.11 18.80 4.08
C PRO A 165 0.96 17.90 5.31
N ALA A 166 1.89 17.98 6.25
CA ALA A 166 1.93 17.15 7.47
C ALA A 166 0.61 17.22 8.28
N ARG A 167 -0.08 18.36 8.27
CA ARG A 167 -1.39 18.53 8.92
C ARG A 167 -2.46 17.61 8.33
N ARG A 168 -2.49 17.44 6.99
CA ARG A 168 -3.49 16.61 6.30
C ARG A 168 -3.29 15.13 6.66
N GLU A 169 -2.06 14.67 6.68
CA GLU A 169 -1.77 13.29 7.05
C GLU A 169 -2.01 13.02 8.54
N ARG A 170 -1.72 14.01 9.40
CA ARG A 170 -2.05 13.91 10.83
C ARG A 170 -3.56 13.79 11.04
N ALA A 171 -4.37 14.59 10.35
CA ALA A 171 -5.83 14.50 10.39
C ALA A 171 -6.33 13.14 9.89
N ALA A 172 -5.82 12.63 8.77
CA ALA A 172 -6.16 11.31 8.24
C ALA A 172 -5.82 10.19 9.23
N ARG A 173 -4.68 10.27 9.92
CA ARG A 173 -4.27 9.31 10.94
C ARG A 173 -5.20 9.33 12.16
N VAL A 174 -5.60 10.52 12.63
CA VAL A 174 -6.58 10.66 13.72
C VAL A 174 -7.93 10.07 13.30
N ALA A 175 -8.40 10.39 12.10
CA ALA A 175 -9.64 9.82 11.55
C ALA A 175 -9.60 8.28 11.49
N CYS A 176 -8.48 7.68 11.05
CA CYS A 176 -8.29 6.24 11.07
C CYS A 176 -8.29 5.66 12.51
N ARG A 177 -7.68 6.37 13.47
CA ARG A 177 -7.64 5.94 14.87
C ARG A 177 -9.04 5.86 15.48
N ILE A 178 -9.87 6.89 15.23
CA ILE A 178 -11.23 6.98 15.75
C ILE A 178 -12.19 6.09 14.95
N GLY A 179 -12.17 6.20 13.63
CA GLY A 179 -13.09 5.52 12.72
C GLY A 179 -13.05 3.99 12.82
N TYR A 180 -11.88 3.44 13.15
CA TYR A 180 -11.67 1.99 13.26
C TYR A 180 -11.42 1.52 14.70
N LEU A 181 -11.83 2.31 15.70
CA LEU A 181 -11.67 1.94 17.11
C LEU A 181 -12.39 0.62 17.42
N GLY A 182 -11.69 -0.27 18.12
CA GLY A 182 -12.23 -1.59 18.55
C GLY A 182 -12.29 -2.65 17.46
N LEU A 183 -12.07 -2.33 16.19
CA LEU A 183 -12.07 -3.28 15.07
C LEU A 183 -10.68 -3.89 14.86
N ARG A 184 -10.62 -5.22 14.69
CA ARG A 184 -9.36 -5.99 14.57
C ARG A 184 -9.38 -7.05 13.47
N THR A 185 -10.47 -7.19 12.72
CA THR A 185 -10.53 -8.13 11.58
C THR A 185 -10.62 -7.37 10.26
N PRO A 186 -9.96 -7.84 9.20
CA PRO A 186 -10.00 -7.20 7.88
C PRO A 186 -11.44 -6.96 7.39
N GLU A 187 -12.33 -7.94 7.59
CA GLU A 187 -13.73 -7.87 7.15
C GLU A 187 -14.52 -6.78 7.89
N ALA A 188 -14.33 -6.69 9.21
CA ALA A 188 -15.00 -5.66 10.02
C ALA A 188 -14.51 -4.26 9.68
N LEU A 189 -13.20 -4.11 9.44
CA LEU A 189 -12.58 -2.86 9.02
C LEU A 189 -13.09 -2.42 7.64
N LEU A 190 -13.14 -3.32 6.66
CA LEU A 190 -13.66 -3.05 5.32
C LEU A 190 -15.17 -2.72 5.34
N ARG A 191 -15.97 -3.43 6.16
CA ARG A 191 -17.39 -3.08 6.34
C ARG A 191 -17.57 -1.67 6.89
N ARG A 192 -16.78 -1.32 7.90
CA ARG A 192 -16.80 0.02 8.52
C ARG A 192 -16.40 1.10 7.53
N GLU A 193 -15.34 0.88 6.77
CA GLU A 193 -14.89 1.82 5.75
C GLU A 193 -15.98 2.09 4.71
N ARG A 194 -16.62 1.03 4.18
CA ARG A 194 -17.75 1.19 3.25
C ARG A 194 -18.91 2.02 3.84
N GLY A 195 -19.18 1.84 5.14
CA GLY A 195 -20.16 2.64 5.85
C GLY A 195 -19.79 4.12 5.93
N LEU A 196 -18.55 4.42 6.29
CA LEU A 196 -18.04 5.78 6.39
C LEU A 196 -18.03 6.49 5.01
N THR A 197 -17.59 5.79 3.96
CA THR A 197 -17.58 6.32 2.59
C THR A 197 -18.99 6.65 2.11
N ARG A 198 -19.97 5.76 2.33
CA ARG A 198 -21.38 6.03 1.99
C ARG A 198 -21.94 7.22 2.75
N ALA A 199 -21.61 7.35 4.04
CA ALA A 199 -22.05 8.49 4.84
C ALA A 199 -21.47 9.81 4.32
N ALA A 200 -20.15 9.83 3.98
CA ALA A 200 -19.50 10.99 3.39
C ALA A 200 -20.16 11.42 2.08
N HIS A 201 -20.37 10.50 1.14
CA HIS A 201 -21.06 10.81 -0.13
C HIS A 201 -22.51 11.26 0.05
N ARG A 202 -23.20 10.79 1.11
CA ARG A 202 -24.55 11.27 1.42
C ARG A 202 -24.52 12.74 1.86
N VAL A 203 -23.57 13.09 2.73
CA VAL A 203 -23.38 14.47 3.21
C VAL A 203 -22.99 15.39 2.04
N GLU A 204 -22.06 15.00 1.19
CA GLU A 204 -21.68 15.77 0.00
C GLU A 204 -22.87 16.06 -0.92
N ARG A 205 -23.72 15.06 -1.18
CA ARG A 205 -24.94 15.24 -1.99
C ARG A 205 -25.94 16.21 -1.33
N LEU A 206 -26.08 16.17 -0.01
CA LEU A 206 -26.98 17.08 0.71
C LEU A 206 -26.47 18.52 0.75
N LEU A 207 -25.14 18.70 0.77
CA LEU A 207 -24.51 20.04 0.81
C LEU A 207 -24.26 20.62 -0.60
N GLY A 208 -24.03 19.77 -1.61
CA GLY A 208 -23.78 20.16 -2.99
C GLY A 208 -25.05 20.37 -3.84
N GLY A 209 -26.22 20.15 -3.28
CA GLY A 209 -27.52 20.36 -3.92
C GLY A 209 -28.09 21.79 -3.75
N ARG A 210 -27.22 22.81 -3.66
CA ARG A 210 -27.62 24.23 -3.68
C ARG A 210 -26.99 24.94 -4.85
#